data_8bd901f973cdad0f418f305e889281d4
#
_entry.id   8bd901f973cdad0f418f305e889281d4
#
_cell.length_a   1.000
_cell.length_b   1.000
_cell.length_c   1.000
_cell.angle_alpha   90.00
_cell.angle_beta   90.00
_cell.angle_gamma   90.00
#
_symmetry.space_group_name_H-M   'P 1'
#
loop_
_entity.id
_entity.type
_entity.pdbx_description
1 polymer ?
#
loop_
_entity_poly.entity_id
_entity_poly.type
_entity_poly.pdbx_seq_one_letter_code
_entity_poly.pdbx_strand_id
1 'polypeptide(L)'
;MFKNFMRKYGYYMLAFIAVLAIGLTAGLAKNDDDSQNVTPTNTSEIKMVCPMDSPEVLKWYSDTELFYNSTLKQWESHKGVDLTSTVSADVYSVLDGTVASCTYSYEDGYCITISHADGLSTTYCSLKNTDSLKKGDTVKRGQKIGEISNSAANESLDGNHLHFQVMLNGKKVDPANYITFENK
;
A
#
# COMPACT_ATOMS: atom_id res chain seq x y z
N MET A 1 -46.03 14.94 34.28
CA MET A 1 -45.14 14.85 33.10
C MET A 1 -44.06 13.78 33.26
N PHE A 2 -43.38 13.68 34.39
CA PHE A 2 -42.30 12.70 34.66
C PHE A 2 -42.76 11.22 34.60
N LYS A 3 -43.98 10.89 35.12
CA LYS A 3 -44.51 9.55 35.17
C LYS A 3 -44.78 8.95 33.79
N ASN A 4 -45.15 9.75 32.78
CA ASN A 4 -45.39 9.30 31.41
C ASN A 4 -44.08 9.14 30.63
N PHE A 5 -43.03 9.89 30.95
CA PHE A 5 -41.69 9.78 30.39
C PHE A 5 -41.05 8.47 30.83
N MET A 6 -41.10 8.14 32.14
CA MET A 6 -40.55 6.88 32.68
C MET A 6 -41.24 5.65 32.10
N ARG A 7 -42.57 5.72 31.82
CA ARG A 7 -43.31 4.60 31.22
C ARG A 7 -42.95 4.35 29.75
N LYS A 8 -42.52 5.39 29.02
CA LYS A 8 -42.16 5.30 27.60
C LYS A 8 -40.70 4.97 27.37
N TYR A 9 -39.79 5.47 28.23
CA TYR A 9 -38.35 5.40 28.03
C TYR A 9 -37.59 4.68 29.16
N GLY A 10 -38.29 4.20 30.20
CA GLY A 10 -37.66 3.53 31.36
C GLY A 10 -36.84 2.30 30.99
N TYR A 11 -37.29 1.53 29.98
CA TYR A 11 -36.54 0.38 29.49
C TYR A 11 -35.20 0.77 28.88
N TYR A 12 -35.15 1.83 28.09
CA TYR A 12 -33.90 2.32 27.48
C TYR A 12 -32.96 2.92 28.50
N MET A 13 -33.46 3.59 29.53
CA MET A 13 -32.66 4.07 30.64
C MET A 13 -32.03 2.92 31.46
N LEU A 14 -32.78 1.85 31.73
CA LEU A 14 -32.23 0.69 32.40
C LEU A 14 -31.18 -0.03 31.56
N ALA A 15 -31.41 -0.18 30.25
CA ALA A 15 -30.43 -0.75 29.33
C ALA A 15 -29.14 0.10 29.25
N PHE A 16 -29.26 1.43 29.26
CA PHE A 16 -28.10 2.34 29.25
C PHE A 16 -27.28 2.25 30.54
N ILE A 17 -27.96 2.15 31.70
CA ILE A 17 -27.30 1.96 33.00
C ILE A 17 -26.58 0.61 33.07
N ALA A 18 -27.19 -0.47 32.50
CA ALA A 18 -26.55 -1.78 32.45
C ALA A 18 -25.28 -1.78 31.59
N VAL A 19 -25.29 -1.11 30.45
CA VAL A 19 -24.11 -0.96 29.58
C VAL A 19 -23.01 -0.15 30.27
N LEU A 20 -23.35 0.93 30.98
CA LEU A 20 -22.41 1.72 31.76
C LEU A 20 -21.79 0.90 32.92
N ALA A 21 -22.58 0.06 33.60
CA ALA A 21 -22.09 -0.79 34.68
C ALA A 21 -21.10 -1.85 34.17
N ILE A 22 -21.34 -2.45 33.01
CA ILE A 22 -20.44 -3.40 32.37
C ILE A 22 -19.12 -2.71 31.94
N GLY A 23 -19.21 -1.49 31.43
CA GLY A 23 -18.01 -0.71 31.06
C GLY A 23 -17.13 -0.35 32.27
N LEU A 24 -17.74 -0.09 33.45
CA LEU A 24 -17.00 0.28 34.67
C LEU A 24 -16.32 -0.92 35.34
N THR A 25 -16.91 -2.12 35.24
CA THR A 25 -16.32 -3.34 35.81
C THR A 25 -15.14 -3.87 34.97
N ALA A 26 -15.14 -3.63 33.65
CA ALA A 26 -14.03 -3.95 32.76
C ALA A 26 -12.78 -3.05 32.99
N GLY A 27 -12.99 -1.85 33.57
CA GLY A 27 -11.91 -0.90 33.85
C GLY A 27 -11.20 -1.11 35.19
N LEU A 28 -11.69 -2.03 36.04
CA LEU A 28 -11.09 -2.32 37.38
C LEU A 28 -10.30 -3.64 37.41
N ALA A 29 -10.09 -4.30 36.25
CA ALA A 29 -9.14 -5.39 36.17
C ALA A 29 -7.73 -4.81 36.38
N LYS A 30 -7.18 -5.10 37.54
CA LYS A 30 -5.86 -4.74 38.02
C LYS A 30 -4.83 -5.05 36.93
N ASN A 31 -4.10 -4.06 36.45
CA ASN A 31 -2.85 -4.28 35.76
C ASN A 31 -1.87 -4.89 36.78
N ASP A 32 -1.69 -6.18 36.74
CA ASP A 32 -0.46 -6.77 37.22
C ASP A 32 0.62 -6.31 36.26
N ASP A 33 1.49 -5.46 36.78
CA ASP A 33 2.67 -4.90 36.12
C ASP A 33 3.68 -6.04 35.95
N ASP A 34 3.39 -6.93 34.99
CA ASP A 34 4.38 -7.84 34.45
C ASP A 34 5.18 -7.02 33.42
N SER A 35 6.22 -6.38 33.96
CA SER A 35 7.29 -5.77 33.15
C SER A 35 7.95 -6.88 32.35
N GLN A 36 7.26 -7.41 31.36
CA GLN A 36 7.90 -8.15 30.29
C GLN A 36 8.81 -7.15 29.59
N ASN A 37 10.07 -7.30 29.90
CA ASN A 37 11.19 -6.78 29.15
C ASN A 37 10.99 -7.25 27.70
N VAL A 38 10.20 -6.47 26.93
CA VAL A 38 10.11 -6.60 25.48
C VAL A 38 11.50 -6.24 24.97
N THR A 39 12.32 -7.28 24.86
CA THR A 39 13.50 -7.22 24.01
C THR A 39 13.05 -6.59 22.72
N PRO A 40 13.65 -5.47 22.24
CA PRO A 40 13.26 -4.91 20.98
C PRO A 40 13.42 -6.03 19.95
N THR A 41 12.31 -6.52 19.43
CA THR A 41 12.31 -7.43 18.29
C THR A 41 13.13 -6.67 17.26
N ASN A 42 14.28 -7.22 16.94
CA ASN A 42 15.17 -6.70 15.92
C ASN A 42 14.34 -6.68 14.62
N THR A 43 13.64 -5.57 14.39
CA THR A 43 12.94 -5.31 13.14
C THR A 43 14.07 -5.16 12.14
N SER A 44 14.49 -6.28 11.55
CA SER A 44 15.39 -6.26 10.41
C SER A 44 14.74 -5.32 9.41
N GLU A 45 15.38 -4.20 9.16
CA GLU A 45 14.92 -3.21 8.18
C GLU A 45 14.65 -3.97 6.88
N ILE A 46 13.38 -4.07 6.46
CA ILE A 46 13.00 -4.77 5.24
C ILE A 46 13.51 -3.89 4.09
N LYS A 47 14.65 -4.28 3.55
CA LYS A 47 15.26 -3.58 2.42
C LYS A 47 14.86 -4.28 1.11
N MET A 48 14.08 -3.61 0.30
CA MET A 48 13.68 -4.04 -1.04
C MET A 48 14.84 -3.84 -2.04
N VAL A 49 14.90 -4.66 -3.09
CA VAL A 49 15.73 -4.33 -4.26
C VAL A 49 15.02 -3.34 -5.15
N CYS A 50 15.76 -2.64 -5.99
CA CYS A 50 15.17 -1.75 -6.96
C CYS A 50 14.33 -2.55 -7.98
N PRO A 51 13.13 -2.07 -8.36
CA PRO A 51 12.27 -2.78 -9.34
C PRO A 51 12.75 -2.67 -10.78
N MET A 52 13.77 -1.87 -11.06
CA MET A 52 14.32 -1.65 -12.40
C MET A 52 15.84 -1.45 -12.34
N ASP A 53 16.53 -1.70 -13.46
CA ASP A 53 17.95 -1.40 -13.62
C ASP A 53 18.14 0.10 -13.90
N SER A 54 19.03 0.75 -13.12
CA SER A 54 19.38 2.17 -13.26
C SER A 54 18.16 3.09 -13.48
N PRO A 55 17.17 3.09 -12.56
CA PRO A 55 15.96 3.88 -12.75
C PRO A 55 16.22 5.36 -12.58
N GLU A 56 15.51 6.16 -13.37
CA GLU A 56 15.33 7.59 -13.16
C GLU A 56 13.93 7.81 -12.57
N VAL A 57 13.84 8.63 -11.51
CA VAL A 57 12.55 8.95 -10.89
C VAL A 57 11.91 10.10 -11.65
N LEU A 58 10.76 9.84 -12.28
CA LEU A 58 9.95 10.85 -12.97
C LEU A 58 9.07 11.61 -11.98
N LYS A 59 8.45 10.87 -11.03
CA LYS A 59 7.52 11.44 -10.07
C LYS A 59 7.64 10.72 -8.73
N TRP A 60 7.81 11.47 -7.64
CA TRP A 60 7.92 10.95 -6.29
C TRP A 60 6.55 10.71 -5.65
N TYR A 61 6.51 9.81 -4.66
CA TYR A 61 5.37 9.67 -3.76
C TYR A 61 5.17 10.96 -2.94
N SER A 62 3.92 11.39 -2.80
CA SER A 62 3.55 12.42 -1.83
C SER A 62 2.11 12.28 -1.34
N ASP A 63 1.95 12.41 -0.02
CA ASP A 63 0.67 12.49 0.65
C ASP A 63 0.15 13.93 0.74
N THR A 64 1.04 14.91 0.68
CA THR A 64 0.77 16.31 1.00
C THR A 64 0.96 17.26 -0.16
N GLU A 65 1.89 16.94 -1.07
CA GLU A 65 2.15 17.75 -2.25
C GLU A 65 1.30 17.28 -3.42
N LEU A 66 0.82 18.22 -4.21
CA LEU A 66 0.11 17.95 -5.44
C LEU A 66 1.05 18.10 -6.63
N PHE A 67 0.98 17.13 -7.53
CA PHE A 67 1.65 17.14 -8.82
C PHE A 67 0.65 17.47 -9.92
N TYR A 68 1.09 18.25 -10.90
CA TYR A 68 0.24 18.52 -12.07
C TYR A 68 0.30 17.34 -13.02
N ASN A 69 -0.83 16.66 -13.19
CA ASN A 69 -0.98 15.61 -14.18
C ASN A 69 -1.28 16.27 -15.54
N SER A 70 -0.29 16.23 -16.43
CA SER A 70 -0.39 16.87 -17.77
C SER A 70 -1.39 16.16 -18.68
N THR A 71 -1.61 14.85 -18.49
CA THR A 71 -2.57 14.05 -19.24
C THR A 71 -4.00 14.43 -18.88
N LEU A 72 -4.29 14.47 -17.57
CA LEU A 72 -5.62 14.77 -17.03
C LEU A 72 -5.88 16.27 -16.86
N LYS A 73 -4.85 17.11 -16.98
CA LYS A 73 -4.89 18.57 -16.77
C LYS A 73 -5.42 18.98 -15.39
N GLN A 74 -5.02 18.26 -14.36
CA GLN A 74 -5.43 18.49 -12.98
C GLN A 74 -4.27 18.33 -11.99
N TRP A 75 -4.45 18.87 -10.78
CA TRP A 75 -3.53 18.65 -9.65
C TRP A 75 -4.02 17.48 -8.82
N GLU A 76 -3.13 16.54 -8.52
CA GLU A 76 -3.45 15.35 -7.74
C GLU A 76 -2.25 14.91 -6.86
N SER A 77 -2.54 14.16 -5.80
CA SER A 77 -1.50 13.51 -5.00
C SER A 77 -1.00 12.27 -5.73
N HIS A 78 0.29 11.95 -5.60
CA HIS A 78 0.87 10.77 -6.24
C HIS A 78 1.16 9.69 -5.18
N LYS A 79 0.49 8.56 -5.27
CA LYS A 79 0.52 7.48 -4.27
C LYS A 79 1.43 6.31 -4.65
N GLY A 80 2.42 6.58 -5.47
CA GLY A 80 3.47 5.67 -5.91
C GLY A 80 4.74 6.42 -6.25
N VAL A 81 5.65 5.77 -6.92
CA VAL A 81 6.83 6.38 -7.56
C VAL A 81 6.79 5.99 -9.03
N ASP A 82 6.93 6.97 -9.93
CA ASP A 82 7.05 6.71 -11.35
C ASP A 82 8.51 6.62 -11.73
N LEU A 83 8.88 5.51 -12.34
CA LEU A 83 10.25 5.19 -12.71
C LEU A 83 10.36 4.94 -14.21
N THR A 84 11.43 5.44 -14.80
CA THR A 84 11.82 5.08 -16.16
C THR A 84 13.28 4.64 -16.17
N SER A 85 13.73 4.05 -17.28
CA SER A 85 15.15 3.71 -17.48
C SER A 85 15.49 3.75 -18.96
N THR A 86 16.68 4.27 -19.26
CA THR A 86 17.26 4.25 -20.62
C THR A 86 18.07 2.99 -20.88
N VAL A 87 18.32 2.18 -19.85
CA VAL A 87 19.16 0.97 -19.90
C VAL A 87 18.34 -0.27 -20.21
N SER A 88 17.20 -0.45 -19.51
CA SER A 88 16.35 -1.64 -19.64
C SER A 88 14.90 -1.28 -19.38
N ALA A 89 14.00 -1.95 -20.12
CA ALA A 89 12.55 -1.90 -19.86
C ALA A 89 12.10 -2.93 -18.82
N ASP A 90 13.01 -3.77 -18.33
CA ASP A 90 12.67 -4.90 -17.46
C ASP A 90 12.24 -4.45 -16.07
N VAL A 91 11.20 -5.11 -15.54
CA VAL A 91 10.66 -4.88 -14.20
C VAL A 91 10.86 -6.13 -13.36
N TYR A 92 11.34 -5.96 -12.14
CA TYR A 92 11.68 -7.05 -11.22
C TYR A 92 10.88 -6.98 -9.92
N SER A 93 10.58 -8.15 -9.35
CA SER A 93 10.00 -8.23 -8.00
C SER A 93 10.98 -7.74 -6.95
N VAL A 94 10.55 -6.80 -6.11
CA VAL A 94 11.40 -6.19 -5.08
C VAL A 94 11.69 -7.11 -3.88
N LEU A 95 10.84 -8.11 -3.64
CA LEU A 95 10.93 -9.11 -2.56
C LEU A 95 10.41 -10.47 -3.06
N ASP A 96 10.68 -11.53 -2.30
CA ASP A 96 9.98 -12.80 -2.41
C ASP A 96 8.49 -12.60 -2.13
N GLY A 97 7.61 -13.28 -2.87
CA GLY A 97 6.18 -13.15 -2.64
C GLY A 97 5.31 -14.06 -3.48
N THR A 98 4.01 -13.82 -3.41
CA THR A 98 2.98 -14.51 -4.20
C THR A 98 2.14 -13.50 -4.95
N VAL A 99 1.92 -13.74 -6.23
CA VAL A 99 1.08 -12.88 -7.08
C VAL A 99 -0.35 -12.89 -6.55
N ALA A 100 -0.80 -11.75 -6.05
CA ALA A 100 -2.15 -11.54 -5.54
C ALA A 100 -3.16 -11.29 -6.67
N SER A 101 -2.75 -10.54 -7.70
CA SER A 101 -3.57 -10.26 -8.88
C SER A 101 -2.73 -9.85 -10.08
N CYS A 102 -3.26 -10.15 -11.27
CA CYS A 102 -2.86 -9.57 -12.55
C CYS A 102 -4.11 -8.92 -13.13
N THR A 103 -4.09 -7.64 -13.38
CA THR A 103 -5.27 -6.86 -13.80
C THR A 103 -4.93 -5.92 -14.94
N TYR A 104 -5.95 -5.49 -15.65
CA TYR A 104 -5.88 -4.38 -16.60
C TYR A 104 -7.00 -3.41 -16.30
N SER A 105 -6.67 -2.13 -16.26
CA SER A 105 -7.62 -1.02 -16.31
C SER A 105 -7.20 -0.03 -17.38
N TYR A 106 -8.13 0.76 -17.88
CA TYR A 106 -7.79 1.83 -18.82
C TYR A 106 -6.91 2.90 -18.16
N GLU A 107 -7.16 3.15 -16.88
CA GLU A 107 -6.49 4.20 -16.10
C GLU A 107 -5.03 3.84 -15.79
N ASP A 108 -4.80 2.64 -15.23
CA ASP A 108 -3.49 2.22 -14.70
C ASP A 108 -2.71 1.31 -15.67
N GLY A 109 -3.34 0.89 -16.77
CA GLY A 109 -2.77 -0.09 -17.69
C GLY A 109 -2.74 -1.51 -17.11
N TYR A 110 -1.76 -2.30 -17.52
CA TYR A 110 -1.51 -3.63 -16.97
C TYR A 110 -0.81 -3.54 -15.63
N CYS A 111 -1.36 -4.21 -14.61
CA CYS A 111 -0.84 -4.20 -13.24
C CYS A 111 -0.63 -5.62 -12.72
N ILE A 112 0.46 -5.82 -11.99
CA ILE A 112 0.74 -7.01 -11.18
C ILE A 112 0.84 -6.55 -9.72
N THR A 113 0.07 -7.19 -8.82
CA THR A 113 0.20 -7.01 -7.38
C THR A 113 0.78 -8.26 -6.75
N ILE A 114 1.81 -8.10 -5.92
CA ILE A 114 2.50 -9.18 -5.22
C ILE A 114 2.34 -8.96 -3.72
N SER A 115 1.88 -9.99 -3.01
CA SER A 115 1.85 -10.03 -1.55
C SER A 115 3.16 -10.60 -1.02
N HIS A 116 3.71 -9.93 -0.01
CA HIS A 116 4.94 -10.32 0.69
C HIS A 116 4.66 -10.66 2.14
N ALA A 117 5.72 -10.97 2.90
CA ALA A 117 5.63 -11.14 4.36
C ALA A 117 5.26 -9.82 5.06
N ASP A 118 4.93 -9.91 6.35
CA ASP A 118 4.75 -8.79 7.28
C ASP A 118 3.71 -7.73 6.84
N GLY A 119 2.67 -8.17 6.11
CA GLY A 119 1.58 -7.30 5.65
C GLY A 119 1.96 -6.34 4.52
N LEU A 120 3.13 -6.54 3.90
CA LEU A 120 3.57 -5.77 2.73
C LEU A 120 2.95 -6.33 1.45
N SER A 121 2.63 -5.42 0.54
CA SER A 121 2.36 -5.74 -0.87
C SER A 121 2.92 -4.66 -1.78
N THR A 122 3.26 -5.05 -2.99
CA THR A 122 3.75 -4.14 -4.03
C THR A 122 2.90 -4.26 -5.28
N THR A 123 2.67 -3.13 -5.94
CA THR A 123 1.92 -3.08 -7.19
C THR A 123 2.78 -2.41 -8.26
N TYR A 124 2.82 -3.04 -9.42
CA TYR A 124 3.60 -2.65 -10.59
C TYR A 124 2.60 -2.39 -11.71
N CYS A 125 2.41 -1.14 -12.09
CA CYS A 125 1.47 -0.73 -13.14
C CYS A 125 2.18 -0.09 -14.34
N SER A 126 1.42 0.24 -15.37
CA SER A 126 1.93 0.69 -16.67
C SER A 126 2.82 -0.36 -17.36
N LEU A 127 2.54 -1.65 -17.12
CA LEU A 127 3.27 -2.75 -17.75
C LEU A 127 2.77 -2.98 -19.18
N LYS A 128 3.61 -3.61 -19.99
CA LYS A 128 3.31 -3.98 -21.37
C LYS A 128 2.19 -5.04 -21.48
N ASN A 129 2.21 -6.02 -20.56
CA ASN A 129 1.20 -7.05 -20.36
C ASN A 129 1.46 -7.75 -19.02
N THR A 130 0.63 -8.73 -18.68
CA THR A 130 0.78 -9.57 -17.48
C THR A 130 0.94 -11.07 -17.83
N ASP A 131 1.31 -11.39 -19.05
CA ASP A 131 1.30 -12.77 -19.58
C ASP A 131 2.34 -13.69 -18.91
N SER A 132 3.37 -13.11 -18.30
CA SER A 132 4.45 -13.84 -17.63
C SER A 132 4.03 -14.49 -16.31
N LEU A 133 2.95 -14.02 -15.68
CA LEU A 133 2.52 -14.42 -14.35
C LEU A 133 0.99 -14.49 -14.25
N LYS A 134 0.52 -15.31 -13.31
CA LYS A 134 -0.90 -15.41 -12.95
C LYS A 134 -1.06 -15.40 -11.43
N LYS A 135 -2.26 -15.07 -10.95
CA LYS A 135 -2.60 -15.13 -9.54
C LYS A 135 -2.25 -16.50 -8.94
N GLY A 136 -1.54 -16.46 -7.81
CA GLY A 136 -1.08 -17.63 -7.07
C GLY A 136 0.36 -18.07 -7.40
N ASP A 137 0.97 -17.54 -8.46
CA ASP A 137 2.38 -17.83 -8.77
C ASP A 137 3.29 -17.27 -7.68
N THR A 138 4.34 -18.00 -7.34
CA THR A 138 5.39 -17.50 -6.44
C THR A 138 6.48 -16.81 -7.24
N VAL A 139 6.99 -15.72 -6.71
CA VAL A 139 8.10 -14.97 -7.30
C VAL A 139 9.22 -14.80 -6.30
N LYS A 140 10.43 -14.68 -6.82
CA LYS A 140 11.63 -14.41 -6.03
C LYS A 140 12.05 -12.93 -6.16
N ARG A 141 12.67 -12.41 -5.11
CA ARG A 141 13.33 -11.11 -5.15
C ARG A 141 14.29 -11.04 -6.32
N GLY A 142 14.18 -9.98 -7.13
CA GLY A 142 14.97 -9.80 -8.35
C GLY A 142 14.52 -10.65 -9.55
N GLN A 143 13.42 -11.41 -9.45
CA GLN A 143 12.85 -12.11 -10.59
C GLN A 143 12.19 -11.11 -11.54
N LYS A 144 12.48 -11.21 -12.85
CA LYS A 144 11.76 -10.44 -13.88
C LYS A 144 10.29 -10.82 -13.87
N ILE A 145 9.42 -9.80 -13.81
CA ILE A 145 7.96 -9.94 -13.76
C ILE A 145 7.24 -9.28 -14.92
N GLY A 146 7.90 -8.38 -15.66
CA GLY A 146 7.31 -7.67 -16.79
C GLY A 146 8.27 -6.71 -17.46
N GLU A 147 7.70 -5.81 -18.25
CA GLU A 147 8.40 -4.71 -18.93
C GLU A 147 7.54 -3.45 -18.81
N ILE A 148 8.19 -2.28 -18.67
CA ILE A 148 7.48 -0.98 -18.68
C ILE A 148 6.87 -0.71 -20.04
N SER A 149 5.81 0.10 -20.01
CA SER A 149 5.14 0.59 -21.20
C SER A 149 4.48 1.94 -20.95
N ASN A 150 3.70 2.39 -21.92
CA ASN A 150 2.80 3.54 -21.81
C ASN A 150 1.34 3.07 -21.82
N SER A 151 1.01 2.01 -21.06
CA SER A 151 -0.34 1.44 -21.05
C SER A 151 -1.30 2.15 -20.10
N ALA A 152 -0.80 2.96 -19.15
CA ALA A 152 -1.60 3.75 -18.23
C ALA A 152 -2.12 5.02 -18.93
N ALA A 153 -3.42 5.08 -19.20
CA ALA A 153 -4.00 6.22 -19.90
C ALA A 153 -3.95 7.52 -19.09
N ASN A 154 -4.01 7.43 -17.77
CA ASN A 154 -3.93 8.59 -16.87
C ASN A 154 -2.57 9.28 -16.88
N GLU A 155 -1.52 8.58 -17.31
CA GLU A 155 -0.12 9.04 -17.30
C GLU A 155 0.52 8.91 -18.69
N SER A 156 -0.31 8.89 -19.75
CA SER A 156 0.16 8.63 -21.12
C SER A 156 1.15 9.66 -21.67
N LEU A 157 1.18 10.88 -21.12
CA LEU A 157 2.16 11.90 -21.50
C LEU A 157 3.51 11.75 -20.81
N ASP A 158 3.62 10.88 -19.80
CA ASP A 158 4.87 10.61 -19.09
C ASP A 158 5.77 9.60 -19.84
N GLY A 159 5.26 9.02 -20.93
CA GLY A 159 5.98 8.03 -21.75
C GLY A 159 6.01 6.64 -21.12
N ASN A 160 6.99 5.80 -21.56
CA ASN A 160 7.15 4.48 -20.97
C ASN A 160 7.71 4.60 -19.55
N HIS A 161 6.95 4.11 -18.58
CA HIS A 161 7.33 4.17 -17.17
C HIS A 161 6.76 2.98 -16.39
N LEU A 162 7.25 2.79 -15.18
CA LEU A 162 6.69 1.94 -14.14
C LEU A 162 6.04 2.83 -13.09
N HIS A 163 4.73 2.71 -12.88
CA HIS A 163 4.08 3.22 -11.69
C HIS A 163 4.17 2.17 -10.57
N PHE A 164 5.00 2.44 -9.56
CA PHE A 164 5.34 1.50 -8.49
C PHE A 164 4.76 1.95 -7.15
N GLN A 165 3.99 1.07 -6.48
CA GLN A 165 3.38 1.33 -5.19
C GLN A 165 3.80 0.30 -4.15
N VAL A 166 3.95 0.76 -2.90
CA VAL A 166 4.11 -0.08 -1.72
C VAL A 166 2.92 0.13 -0.79
N MET A 167 2.38 -0.97 -0.27
CA MET A 167 1.34 -0.95 0.75
C MET A 167 1.81 -1.72 1.98
N LEU A 168 1.56 -1.16 3.15
CA LEU A 168 1.74 -1.83 4.44
C LEU A 168 0.39 -1.91 5.15
N ASN A 169 -0.06 -3.11 5.48
CA ASN A 169 -1.35 -3.37 6.14
C ASN A 169 -2.53 -2.66 5.45
N GLY A 170 -2.55 -2.68 4.10
CA GLY A 170 -3.60 -2.09 3.29
C GLY A 170 -3.53 -0.57 3.11
N LYS A 171 -2.50 0.11 3.62
CA LYS A 171 -2.27 1.55 3.42
C LYS A 171 -1.10 1.77 2.49
N LYS A 172 -1.26 2.65 1.49
CA LYS A 172 -0.16 3.09 0.62
C LYS A 172 0.86 3.87 1.44
N VAL A 173 2.13 3.55 1.28
CA VAL A 173 3.26 4.15 1.97
C VAL A 173 4.34 4.56 0.97
N ASP A 174 5.20 5.50 1.37
CA ASP A 174 6.28 5.97 0.51
C ASP A 174 7.28 4.85 0.18
N PRO A 175 7.45 4.46 -1.09
CA PRO A 175 8.43 3.46 -1.50
C PRO A 175 9.88 3.79 -1.12
N ALA A 176 10.23 5.07 -0.99
CA ALA A 176 11.56 5.51 -0.60
C ALA A 176 11.95 5.08 0.83
N ASN A 177 10.97 4.71 1.68
CA ASN A 177 11.24 4.13 2.99
C ASN A 177 11.82 2.70 2.92
N TYR A 178 11.70 2.03 1.77
CA TYR A 178 12.11 0.63 1.57
C TYR A 178 13.19 0.46 0.50
N ILE A 179 13.29 1.41 -0.43
CA ILE A 179 14.19 1.37 -1.59
C ILE A 179 15.00 2.66 -1.63
N THR A 180 16.31 2.55 -1.81
CA THR A 180 17.13 3.70 -2.16
C THR A 180 17.16 3.81 -3.69
N PHE A 181 16.61 4.89 -4.22
CA PHE A 181 16.75 5.25 -5.63
C PHE A 181 18.03 6.09 -5.77
N GLU A 182 18.98 5.62 -6.55
CA GLU A 182 20.17 6.40 -6.84
C GLU A 182 19.77 7.56 -7.75
N ASN A 183 19.77 8.77 -7.22
CA ASN A 183 19.71 9.98 -8.04
C ASN A 183 21.09 10.19 -8.64
N LYS A 184 21.18 10.16 -9.94
CA LYS A 184 22.38 10.61 -10.66
C LYS A 184 22.51 12.13 -10.62
#